data_1b0485348759a52d9617b806d9dbc128
#
_entry.id   1b0485348759a52d9617b806d9dbc128
#
_cell.length_a   1.000
_cell.length_b   1.000
_cell.length_c   1.000
_cell.angle_alpha   90.00
_cell.angle_beta   90.00
_cell.angle_gamma   90.00
#
_symmetry.space_group_name_H-M   'P 1'
#
loop_
_entity.id
_entity.type
_entity.pdbx_description
1 polymer ?
#
loop_
_entity_poly.entity_id
_entity_poly.type
_entity_poly.pdbx_seq_one_letter_code
_entity_poly.pdbx_strand_id
1 'polypeptide(L)'
;RVFGAIFEANLRRMPGGTVQPMNDFRTVREFLHSPVLLALMESPVSLVCLVLLFAISPVLGWASVVGALVQGLVGWANERGTQPPLMAANRSAIMAQQYADGSLRNAEVIESMGMLRDIHRRWMEKQREFLGLQALASERAGGYQALTKFIQTLMGSLLLGLGAWLLLHNQLNGGAGMMIIGSILGGRVLAPLVAIVTQWRTVVNFRDAWGRLD
;
A
#
# COMPACT_ATOMS: atom_id res chain seq x y z
N ARG A 1 9.54 -27.64 2.21
CA ARG A 1 10.88 -27.31 1.67
C ARG A 1 11.50 -26.11 2.41
N VAL A 2 10.81 -24.98 2.58
CA VAL A 2 11.32 -23.79 3.28
C VAL A 2 11.69 -24.09 4.74
N PHE A 3 10.84 -24.82 5.48
CA PHE A 3 11.12 -25.21 6.87
C PHE A 3 12.40 -26.06 6.98
N GLY A 4 12.62 -27.00 6.05
CA GLY A 4 13.84 -27.83 6.01
C GLY A 4 15.10 -26.98 5.78
N ALA A 5 15.05 -26.01 4.87
CA ALA A 5 16.15 -25.09 4.60
C ALA A 5 16.49 -24.20 5.82
N ILE A 6 15.46 -23.66 6.51
CA ILE A 6 15.63 -22.84 7.72
C ILE A 6 16.23 -23.70 8.85
N PHE A 7 15.78 -24.94 9.00
CA PHE A 7 16.28 -25.86 10.02
C PHE A 7 17.76 -26.22 9.78
N GLU A 8 18.13 -26.46 8.52
CA GLU A 8 19.50 -26.75 8.13
C GLU A 8 20.43 -25.52 8.27
N ALA A 9 19.93 -24.32 7.92
CA ALA A 9 20.65 -23.06 8.12
C ALA A 9 20.87 -22.77 9.62
N ASN A 10 19.89 -23.08 10.47
CA ASN A 10 19.99 -22.92 11.92
C ASN A 10 21.00 -23.92 12.53
N LEU A 11 21.01 -25.18 12.07
CA LEU A 11 22.00 -26.17 12.47
C LEU A 11 23.43 -25.78 12.11
N ARG A 12 23.61 -25.15 10.95
CA ARG A 12 24.92 -24.67 10.46
C ARG A 12 25.33 -23.30 11.01
N ARG A 13 24.53 -22.68 11.91
CA ARG A 13 24.74 -21.31 12.43
C ARG A 13 24.96 -20.27 11.34
N MET A 14 24.35 -20.45 10.17
CA MET A 14 24.43 -19.46 9.09
C MET A 14 23.56 -18.24 9.40
N PRO A 15 23.96 -17.01 8.97
CA PRO A 15 23.10 -15.85 9.05
C PRO A 15 21.86 -16.10 8.18
N GLY A 16 20.68 -16.28 8.81
CA GLY A 16 19.42 -16.63 8.13
C GLY A 16 18.59 -17.72 8.84
N GLY A 17 19.12 -18.40 9.84
CA GLY A 17 18.39 -19.38 10.67
C GLY A 17 17.38 -18.75 11.63
N THR A 18 16.75 -17.63 11.28
CA THR A 18 15.73 -16.94 12.06
C THR A 18 14.33 -17.26 11.53
N VAL A 19 13.31 -16.99 12.34
CA VAL A 19 11.89 -17.13 11.95
C VAL A 19 11.49 -16.08 10.86
N GLN A 20 12.38 -15.16 10.57
CA GLN A 20 12.15 -14.04 9.65
C GLN A 20 11.78 -14.48 8.21
N PRO A 21 12.45 -15.47 7.57
CA PRO A 21 12.04 -15.95 6.25
C PRO A 21 10.62 -16.53 6.20
N MET A 22 10.15 -17.12 7.31
CA MET A 22 8.74 -17.58 7.39
C MET A 22 7.75 -16.42 7.41
N ASN A 23 8.09 -15.34 8.12
CA ASN A 23 7.27 -14.14 8.15
C ASN A 23 7.31 -13.42 6.79
N ASP A 24 8.46 -13.36 6.14
CA ASP A 24 8.60 -12.78 4.81
C ASP A 24 7.80 -13.58 3.77
N PHE A 25 7.81 -14.92 3.84
CA PHE A 25 6.96 -15.76 2.99
C PHE A 25 5.46 -15.56 3.27
N ARG A 26 5.09 -15.35 4.52
CA ARG A 26 3.71 -15.00 4.90
C ARG A 26 3.32 -13.65 4.28
N THR A 27 4.19 -12.65 4.34
CA THR A 27 3.96 -11.32 3.74
C THR A 27 3.78 -11.42 2.22
N VAL A 28 4.59 -12.22 1.54
CA VAL A 28 4.44 -12.51 0.10
C VAL A 28 3.09 -13.17 -0.19
N ARG A 29 2.68 -14.15 0.62
CA ARG A 29 1.38 -14.81 0.48
C ARG A 29 0.21 -13.82 0.72
N GLU A 30 0.31 -12.96 1.72
CA GLU A 30 -0.69 -11.93 2.00
C GLU A 30 -0.81 -10.92 0.85
N PHE A 31 0.31 -10.57 0.22
CA PHE A 31 0.31 -9.74 -0.98
C PHE A 31 -0.43 -10.40 -2.15
N LEU A 32 -0.26 -11.71 -2.37
CA LEU A 32 -0.95 -12.45 -3.43
C LEU A 32 -2.49 -12.48 -3.26
N HIS A 33 -2.99 -12.26 -2.04
CA HIS A 33 -4.43 -12.17 -1.75
C HIS A 33 -4.87 -10.70 -1.53
N SER A 34 -3.98 -9.73 -1.78
CA SER A 34 -4.28 -8.33 -1.55
C SER A 34 -5.04 -7.69 -2.73
N PRO A 35 -5.81 -6.63 -2.48
CA PRO A 35 -6.45 -5.84 -3.53
C PRO A 35 -5.45 -5.22 -4.53
N VAL A 36 -4.16 -5.15 -4.18
CA VAL A 36 -3.11 -4.65 -5.08
C VAL A 36 -2.89 -5.59 -6.25
N LEU A 37 -2.82 -6.90 -6.00
CA LEU A 37 -2.69 -7.87 -7.08
C LEU A 37 -3.89 -7.84 -8.01
N LEU A 38 -5.10 -7.72 -7.43
CA LEU A 38 -6.32 -7.57 -8.20
C LEU A 38 -6.27 -6.32 -9.09
N ALA A 39 -5.84 -5.18 -8.54
CA ALA A 39 -5.67 -3.94 -9.29
C ALA A 39 -4.64 -4.08 -10.42
N LEU A 40 -3.57 -4.84 -10.20
CA LEU A 40 -2.57 -5.14 -11.23
C LEU A 40 -3.18 -5.98 -12.37
N MET A 41 -4.02 -6.95 -12.03
CA MET A 41 -4.75 -7.76 -13.01
C MET A 41 -5.83 -6.95 -13.76
N GLU A 42 -6.40 -5.92 -13.12
CA GLU A 42 -7.36 -4.99 -13.74
C GLU A 42 -6.68 -3.92 -14.62
N SER A 43 -5.39 -3.75 -14.53
CA SER A 43 -4.67 -2.70 -15.28
C SER A 43 -4.81 -2.83 -16.81
N PRO A 44 -4.82 -4.02 -17.45
CA PRO A 44 -5.10 -4.14 -18.89
C PRO A 44 -6.52 -3.68 -19.24
N VAL A 45 -7.50 -3.97 -18.37
CA VAL A 45 -8.89 -3.55 -18.55
C VAL A 45 -9.00 -2.02 -18.50
N SER A 46 -8.26 -1.37 -17.61
CA SER A 46 -8.24 0.09 -17.51
C SER A 46 -7.71 0.75 -18.78
N LEU A 47 -6.72 0.14 -19.46
CA LEU A 47 -6.22 0.61 -20.76
C LEU A 47 -7.29 0.47 -21.85
N VAL A 48 -8.02 -0.64 -21.89
CA VAL A 48 -9.16 -0.82 -22.82
C VAL A 48 -10.22 0.24 -22.55
N CYS A 49 -10.57 0.50 -21.29
CA CYS A 49 -11.51 1.57 -20.90
C CYS A 49 -11.06 2.95 -21.39
N LEU A 50 -9.74 3.23 -21.30
CA LEU A 50 -9.17 4.48 -21.79
C LEU A 50 -9.32 4.61 -23.32
N VAL A 51 -9.03 3.56 -24.08
CA VAL A 51 -9.22 3.53 -25.53
C VAL A 51 -10.70 3.77 -25.89
N LEU A 52 -11.63 3.12 -25.18
CA LEU A 52 -13.07 3.32 -25.37
C LEU A 52 -13.48 4.78 -25.07
N LEU A 53 -12.90 5.42 -24.05
CA LEU A 53 -13.15 6.83 -23.75
C LEU A 53 -12.72 7.75 -24.91
N PHE A 54 -11.56 7.47 -25.52
CA PHE A 54 -11.12 8.21 -26.71
C PHE A 54 -12.04 7.97 -27.91
N ALA A 55 -12.60 6.78 -28.04
CA ALA A 55 -13.56 6.48 -29.11
C ALA A 55 -14.90 7.20 -28.92
N ILE A 56 -15.33 7.43 -27.67
CA ILE A 56 -16.55 8.20 -27.34
C ILE A 56 -16.32 9.69 -27.58
N SER A 57 -15.26 10.26 -27.00
CA SER A 57 -14.88 11.65 -27.15
C SER A 57 -13.40 11.86 -26.78
N PRO A 58 -12.59 12.46 -27.65
CA PRO A 58 -11.22 12.81 -27.33
C PRO A 58 -11.06 13.69 -26.08
N VAL A 59 -12.05 14.56 -25.82
CA VAL A 59 -12.04 15.44 -24.64
C VAL A 59 -12.14 14.65 -23.35
N LEU A 60 -13.04 13.65 -23.28
CA LEU A 60 -13.18 12.77 -22.13
C LEU A 60 -11.93 11.87 -21.95
N GLY A 61 -11.35 11.40 -23.07
CA GLY A 61 -10.10 10.65 -23.06
C GLY A 61 -8.96 11.45 -22.44
N TRP A 62 -8.72 12.67 -22.91
CA TRP A 62 -7.68 13.55 -22.38
C TRP A 62 -7.92 13.95 -20.91
N ALA A 63 -9.18 14.25 -20.55
CA ALA A 63 -9.51 14.53 -19.15
C ALA A 63 -9.17 13.35 -18.23
N SER A 64 -9.45 12.11 -18.68
CA SER A 64 -9.10 10.89 -17.92
C SER A 64 -7.59 10.69 -17.84
N VAL A 65 -6.82 10.98 -18.89
CA VAL A 65 -5.35 10.93 -18.87
C VAL A 65 -4.78 11.94 -17.86
N VAL A 66 -5.28 13.17 -17.87
CA VAL A 66 -4.88 14.19 -16.89
C VAL A 66 -5.19 13.74 -15.47
N GLY A 67 -6.39 13.16 -15.24
CA GLY A 67 -6.75 12.59 -13.95
C GLY A 67 -5.82 11.46 -13.51
N ALA A 68 -5.46 10.57 -14.43
CA ALA A 68 -4.51 9.49 -14.16
C ALA A 68 -3.10 10.02 -13.82
N LEU A 69 -2.63 11.05 -14.51
CA LEU A 69 -1.35 11.72 -14.22
C LEU A 69 -1.37 12.38 -12.83
N VAL A 70 -2.42 13.11 -12.49
CA VAL A 70 -2.57 13.72 -11.16
C VAL A 70 -2.58 12.64 -10.08
N GLN A 71 -3.32 11.54 -10.31
CA GLN A 71 -3.37 10.41 -9.39
C GLN A 71 -2.00 9.74 -9.24
N GLY A 72 -1.26 9.57 -10.33
CA GLY A 72 0.12 9.06 -10.32
C GLY A 72 1.08 9.94 -9.52
N LEU A 73 0.96 11.28 -9.66
CA LEU A 73 1.75 12.24 -8.87
C LEU A 73 1.45 12.13 -7.37
N VAL A 74 0.18 11.98 -7.01
CA VAL A 74 -0.22 11.76 -5.60
C VAL A 74 0.33 10.43 -5.09
N GLY A 75 0.31 9.38 -5.91
CA GLY A 75 0.92 8.08 -5.58
C GLY A 75 2.42 8.20 -5.31
N TRP A 76 3.13 8.90 -6.18
CA TRP A 76 4.55 9.16 -6.01
C TRP A 76 4.88 10.00 -4.76
N ALA A 77 4.07 11.04 -4.48
CA ALA A 77 4.21 11.85 -3.28
C ALA A 77 3.92 11.03 -2.01
N ASN A 78 2.92 10.13 -2.06
CA ASN A 78 2.61 9.19 -0.99
C ASN A 78 3.80 8.26 -0.71
N GLU A 79 4.43 7.71 -1.75
CA GLU A 79 5.64 6.88 -1.60
C GLU A 79 6.72 7.62 -0.83
N ARG A 80 7.10 8.80 -1.31
CA ARG A 80 8.16 9.60 -0.68
C ARG A 80 7.81 10.06 0.74
N GLY A 81 6.55 10.36 1.01
CA GLY A 81 6.09 10.86 2.31
C GLY A 81 5.89 9.77 3.36
N THR A 82 5.44 8.57 2.94
CA THR A 82 5.01 7.50 3.86
C THR A 82 6.08 6.43 4.06
N GLN A 83 6.94 6.18 3.06
CA GLN A 83 7.95 5.12 3.13
C GLN A 83 8.97 5.32 4.26
N PRO A 84 9.61 6.50 4.45
CA PRO A 84 10.62 6.67 5.50
C PRO A 84 10.09 6.42 6.91
N PRO A 85 8.95 7.00 7.36
CA PRO A 85 8.43 6.73 8.70
C PRO A 85 7.93 5.29 8.85
N LEU A 86 7.42 4.65 7.78
CA LEU A 86 7.01 3.26 7.83
C LEU A 86 8.20 2.32 8.02
N MET A 87 9.31 2.53 7.31
CA MET A 87 10.54 1.76 7.49
C MET A 87 11.13 1.95 8.90
N ALA A 88 11.12 3.18 9.41
CA ALA A 88 11.54 3.46 10.78
C ALA A 88 10.68 2.73 11.80
N ALA A 89 9.35 2.77 11.63
CA ALA A 89 8.42 2.04 12.49
C ALA A 89 8.66 0.53 12.46
N ASN A 90 8.83 -0.07 11.27
CA ASN A 90 9.11 -1.50 11.13
C ASN A 90 10.43 -1.88 11.82
N ARG A 91 11.48 -1.06 11.70
CA ARG A 91 12.75 -1.28 12.37
C ARG A 91 12.62 -1.21 13.90
N SER A 92 11.90 -0.20 14.42
CA SER A 92 11.63 -0.09 15.86
C SER A 92 10.78 -1.26 16.37
N ALA A 93 9.82 -1.75 15.59
CA ALA A 93 9.04 -2.94 15.93
C ALA A 93 9.92 -4.18 16.09
N ILE A 94 10.83 -4.42 15.14
CA ILE A 94 11.77 -5.56 15.19
C ILE A 94 12.67 -5.45 16.42
N MET A 95 13.20 -4.26 16.73
CA MET A 95 14.04 -4.06 17.93
C MET A 95 13.27 -4.28 19.22
N ALA A 96 12.01 -3.83 19.31
CA ALA A 96 11.15 -4.07 20.47
C ALA A 96 10.86 -5.56 20.66
N GLN A 97 10.58 -6.28 19.56
CA GLN A 97 10.35 -7.72 19.55
C GLN A 97 11.61 -8.50 19.99
N GLN A 98 12.76 -8.19 19.41
CA GLN A 98 14.03 -8.83 19.78
C GLN A 98 14.39 -8.62 21.26
N TYR A 99 14.10 -7.42 21.80
CA TYR A 99 14.29 -7.14 23.21
C TYR A 99 13.38 -7.99 24.09
N ALA A 100 12.10 -8.14 23.71
CA ALA A 100 11.14 -8.99 24.41
C ALA A 100 11.59 -10.46 24.38
N ASP A 101 11.94 -10.98 23.19
CA ASP A 101 12.38 -12.36 23.00
C ASP A 101 13.66 -12.67 23.81
N GLY A 102 14.62 -11.75 23.81
CA GLY A 102 15.84 -11.84 24.62
C GLY A 102 15.57 -11.85 26.13
N SER A 103 14.61 -11.03 26.57
CA SER A 103 14.19 -10.98 27.97
C SER A 103 13.47 -12.26 28.41
N LEU A 104 12.58 -12.79 27.55
CA LEU A 104 11.85 -14.04 27.82
C LEU A 104 12.78 -15.26 27.90
N ARG A 105 13.83 -15.31 27.09
CA ARG A 105 14.82 -16.39 27.15
C ARG A 105 15.60 -16.43 28.47
N ASN A 106 15.68 -15.32 29.18
CA ASN A 106 16.39 -15.15 30.45
C ASN A 106 15.42 -14.88 31.62
N ALA A 107 14.16 -15.30 31.49
CA ALA A 107 13.09 -14.96 32.44
C ALA A 107 13.42 -15.37 33.88
N GLU A 108 13.96 -16.57 34.11
CA GLU A 108 14.35 -17.04 35.43
C GLU A 108 15.41 -16.19 36.12
N VAL A 109 16.40 -15.74 35.35
CA VAL A 109 17.46 -14.85 35.86
C VAL A 109 16.87 -13.47 36.19
N ILE A 110 16.00 -12.92 35.32
CA ILE A 110 15.36 -11.64 35.52
C ILE A 110 14.47 -11.66 36.77
N GLU A 111 13.75 -12.75 37.00
CA GLU A 111 12.87 -12.92 38.14
C GLU A 111 13.66 -13.05 39.43
N SER A 112 14.70 -13.93 39.45
CA SER A 112 15.56 -14.11 40.62
C SER A 112 16.32 -12.88 41.05
N MET A 113 16.67 -11.99 40.08
CA MET A 113 17.33 -10.69 40.33
C MET A 113 16.36 -9.56 40.63
N GLY A 114 15.03 -9.79 40.59
CA GLY A 114 14.01 -8.76 40.83
C GLY A 114 13.97 -7.64 39.74
N MET A 115 14.54 -7.88 38.55
CA MET A 115 14.71 -6.86 37.50
C MET A 115 13.48 -6.71 36.57
N LEU A 116 12.40 -7.43 36.81
CA LEU A 116 11.22 -7.45 35.92
C LEU A 116 10.68 -6.03 35.66
N ARG A 117 10.62 -5.16 36.69
CA ARG A 117 10.11 -3.80 36.56
C ARG A 117 10.96 -2.95 35.61
N ASP A 118 12.26 -3.07 35.67
CA ASP A 118 13.17 -2.29 34.84
C ASP A 118 13.18 -2.80 33.39
N ILE A 119 13.14 -4.09 33.19
CA ILE A 119 12.99 -4.72 31.87
C ILE A 119 11.67 -4.29 31.22
N HIS A 120 10.57 -4.32 31.96
CA HIS A 120 9.26 -3.89 31.49
C HIS A 120 9.26 -2.39 31.10
N ARG A 121 9.87 -1.53 31.91
CA ARG A 121 10.00 -0.10 31.62
C ARG A 121 10.76 0.16 30.31
N ARG A 122 11.91 -0.50 30.13
CA ARG A 122 12.73 -0.36 28.89
C ARG A 122 12.02 -0.91 27.66
N TRP A 123 11.27 -1.98 27.81
CA TRP A 123 10.45 -2.51 26.73
C TRP A 123 9.33 -1.54 26.35
N MET A 124 8.66 -0.94 27.33
CA MET A 124 7.62 0.06 27.11
C MET A 124 8.14 1.32 26.42
N GLU A 125 9.36 1.75 26.69
CA GLU A 125 10.01 2.87 26.00
C GLU A 125 10.17 2.55 24.50
N LYS A 126 10.68 1.38 24.16
CA LYS A 126 10.80 0.91 22.76
C LYS A 126 9.43 0.77 22.08
N GLN A 127 8.45 0.28 22.80
CA GLN A 127 7.10 0.13 22.29
C GLN A 127 6.43 1.49 22.02
N ARG A 128 6.67 2.48 22.89
CA ARG A 128 6.18 3.86 22.66
C ARG A 128 6.82 4.51 21.44
N GLU A 129 8.11 4.32 21.24
CA GLU A 129 8.82 4.81 20.05
C GLU A 129 8.22 4.19 18.77
N PHE A 130 8.04 2.88 18.75
CA PHE A 130 7.37 2.19 17.64
C PHE A 130 5.97 2.75 17.38
N LEU A 131 5.13 2.86 18.41
CA LEU A 131 3.77 3.37 18.27
C LEU A 131 3.72 4.81 17.76
N GLY A 132 4.65 5.66 18.20
CA GLY A 132 4.77 7.04 17.71
C GLY A 132 5.11 7.10 16.22
N LEU A 133 6.09 6.31 15.76
CA LEU A 133 6.46 6.21 14.35
C LEU A 133 5.34 5.60 13.51
N GLN A 134 4.64 4.60 14.03
CA GLN A 134 3.49 3.97 13.36
C GLN A 134 2.33 4.94 13.22
N ALA A 135 2.03 5.73 14.26
CA ALA A 135 1.00 6.76 14.22
C ALA A 135 1.31 7.80 13.14
N LEU A 136 2.53 8.31 13.09
CA LEU A 136 2.99 9.26 12.07
C LEU A 136 2.88 8.68 10.64
N ALA A 137 3.29 7.43 10.45
CA ALA A 137 3.16 6.75 9.17
C ALA A 137 1.69 6.57 8.75
N SER A 138 0.82 6.21 9.69
CA SER A 138 -0.61 6.04 9.47
C SER A 138 -1.32 7.37 9.17
N GLU A 139 -0.97 8.44 9.87
CA GLU A 139 -1.52 9.77 9.64
C GLU A 139 -1.18 10.27 8.23
N ARG A 140 0.09 10.16 7.81
CA ARG A 140 0.51 10.53 6.46
C ARG A 140 -0.19 9.68 5.40
N ALA A 141 -0.22 8.37 5.57
CA ALA A 141 -0.91 7.46 4.64
C ALA A 141 -2.40 7.77 4.54
N GLY A 142 -3.06 8.07 5.68
CA GLY A 142 -4.47 8.47 5.73
C GLY A 142 -4.74 9.78 4.98
N GLY A 143 -3.85 10.77 5.11
CA GLY A 143 -3.95 12.03 4.38
C GLY A 143 -3.87 11.84 2.86
N TYR A 144 -2.90 11.06 2.38
CA TYR A 144 -2.78 10.73 0.95
C TYR A 144 -3.97 9.88 0.45
N GLN A 145 -4.48 8.97 1.27
CA GLN A 145 -5.65 8.18 0.93
C GLN A 145 -6.91 9.05 0.80
N ALA A 146 -7.11 10.01 1.70
CA ALA A 146 -8.21 10.97 1.64
C ALA A 146 -8.11 11.84 0.38
N LEU A 147 -6.91 12.36 0.07
CA LEU A 147 -6.65 13.14 -1.13
C LEU A 147 -6.93 12.33 -2.40
N THR A 148 -6.47 11.08 -2.45
CA THR A 148 -6.72 10.14 -3.55
C THR A 148 -8.22 9.94 -3.79
N LYS A 149 -8.98 9.69 -2.72
CA LYS A 149 -10.44 9.54 -2.79
C LYS A 149 -11.14 10.82 -3.25
N PHE A 150 -10.70 11.96 -2.74
CA PHE A 150 -11.22 13.26 -3.16
C PHE A 150 -11.01 13.49 -4.66
N ILE A 151 -9.79 13.28 -5.17
CA ILE A 151 -9.48 13.41 -6.60
C ILE A 151 -10.33 12.44 -7.44
N GLN A 152 -10.47 11.19 -7.00
CA GLN A 152 -11.29 10.20 -7.69
C GLN A 152 -12.76 10.67 -7.82
N THR A 153 -13.35 11.15 -6.73
CA THR A 153 -14.73 11.66 -6.71
C THR A 153 -14.87 12.91 -7.57
N LEU A 154 -13.91 13.83 -7.46
CA LEU A 154 -13.87 15.05 -8.26
C LEU A 154 -13.81 14.72 -9.76
N MET A 155 -12.94 13.78 -10.16
CA MET A 155 -12.79 13.37 -11.55
C MET A 155 -14.06 12.72 -12.09
N GLY A 156 -14.75 11.89 -11.31
CA GLY A 156 -16.03 11.31 -11.70
C GLY A 156 -17.08 12.39 -11.99
N SER A 157 -17.18 13.37 -11.09
CA SER A 157 -18.10 14.53 -11.28
C SER A 157 -17.71 15.41 -12.46
N LEU A 158 -16.41 15.64 -12.65
CA LEU A 158 -15.89 16.46 -13.76
C LEU A 158 -16.13 15.78 -15.10
N LEU A 159 -15.90 14.47 -15.22
CA LEU A 159 -16.18 13.72 -16.45
C LEU A 159 -17.67 13.70 -16.77
N LEU A 160 -18.52 13.60 -15.75
CA LEU A 160 -19.97 13.69 -15.94
C LEU A 160 -20.38 15.10 -16.41
N GLY A 161 -19.83 16.14 -15.80
CA GLY A 161 -20.07 17.54 -16.20
C GLY A 161 -19.56 17.85 -17.59
N LEU A 162 -18.35 17.39 -17.94
CA LEU A 162 -17.81 17.52 -19.31
C LEU A 162 -18.67 16.75 -20.33
N GLY A 163 -19.12 15.56 -19.98
CA GLY A 163 -20.03 14.78 -20.80
C GLY A 163 -21.36 15.52 -21.06
N ALA A 164 -21.94 16.12 -20.03
CA ALA A 164 -23.14 16.94 -20.16
C ALA A 164 -22.90 18.19 -21.04
N TRP A 165 -21.76 18.86 -20.85
CA TRP A 165 -21.39 20.02 -21.67
C TRP A 165 -21.23 19.65 -23.15
N LEU A 166 -20.54 18.52 -23.45
CA LEU A 166 -20.38 18.01 -24.82
C LEU A 166 -21.72 17.60 -25.44
N LEU A 167 -22.63 17.03 -24.63
CA LEU A 167 -23.98 16.67 -25.09
C LEU A 167 -24.77 17.89 -25.50
N LEU A 168 -24.75 18.97 -24.71
CA LEU A 168 -25.45 20.23 -25.02
C LEU A 168 -24.90 20.90 -26.29
N HIS A 169 -23.64 20.71 -26.63
CA HIS A 169 -23.02 21.24 -27.86
C HIS A 169 -23.11 20.26 -29.05
N ASN A 170 -23.88 19.16 -28.94
CA ASN A 170 -24.01 18.12 -29.97
C ASN A 170 -22.68 17.51 -30.42
N GLN A 171 -21.66 17.51 -29.54
CA GLN A 171 -20.32 16.95 -29.81
C GLN A 171 -20.16 15.55 -29.27
N LEU A 172 -21.19 14.98 -28.62
CA LEU A 172 -21.16 13.63 -28.07
C LEU A 172 -21.96 12.67 -28.98
N ASN A 173 -21.27 11.77 -29.66
CA ASN A 173 -21.90 10.73 -30.47
C ASN A 173 -22.56 9.69 -29.54
N GLY A 174 -23.90 9.55 -29.59
CA GLY A 174 -24.64 8.53 -28.83
C GLY A 174 -25.50 9.04 -27.68
N GLY A 175 -25.64 10.37 -27.50
CA GLY A 175 -26.62 10.95 -26.59
C GLY A 175 -26.31 10.81 -25.09
N ALA A 176 -27.33 11.00 -24.24
CA ALA A 176 -27.18 11.04 -22.78
C ALA A 176 -26.63 9.71 -22.17
N GLY A 177 -26.85 8.56 -22.81
CA GLY A 177 -26.32 7.28 -22.37
C GLY A 177 -24.77 7.25 -22.39
N MET A 178 -24.16 7.84 -23.42
CA MET A 178 -22.70 7.90 -23.52
C MET A 178 -22.05 8.81 -22.50
N MET A 179 -22.73 9.81 -21.98
CA MET A 179 -22.29 10.64 -20.87
C MET A 179 -22.11 9.81 -19.59
N ILE A 180 -23.09 8.96 -19.28
CA ILE A 180 -23.05 8.07 -18.11
C ILE A 180 -21.95 7.02 -18.29
N ILE A 181 -21.91 6.39 -19.47
CA ILE A 181 -20.87 5.38 -19.79
C ILE A 181 -19.47 6.02 -19.65
N GLY A 182 -19.27 7.23 -20.17
CA GLY A 182 -17.99 7.95 -20.07
C GLY A 182 -17.55 8.20 -18.62
N SER A 183 -18.47 8.59 -17.73
CA SER A 183 -18.16 8.78 -16.31
C SER A 183 -17.79 7.47 -15.60
N ILE A 184 -18.48 6.37 -15.92
CA ILE A 184 -18.20 5.04 -15.37
C ILE A 184 -16.85 4.53 -15.86
N LEU A 185 -16.57 4.63 -17.17
CA LEU A 185 -15.28 4.21 -17.74
C LEU A 185 -14.12 5.03 -17.19
N GLY A 186 -14.30 6.34 -17.00
CA GLY A 186 -13.28 7.21 -16.38
C GLY A 186 -12.95 6.79 -14.96
N GLY A 187 -13.94 6.41 -14.16
CA GLY A 187 -13.72 5.82 -12.84
C GLY A 187 -12.93 4.50 -12.88
N ARG A 188 -13.17 3.67 -13.89
CA ARG A 188 -12.43 2.40 -14.10
C ARG A 188 -10.97 2.63 -14.51
N VAL A 189 -10.67 3.66 -15.26
CA VAL A 189 -9.29 4.03 -15.62
C VAL A 189 -8.48 4.39 -14.38
N LEU A 190 -9.09 5.08 -13.42
CA LEU A 190 -8.42 5.51 -12.19
C LEU A 190 -8.34 4.41 -11.11
N ALA A 191 -9.18 3.38 -11.16
CA ALA A 191 -9.32 2.36 -10.13
C ALA A 191 -8.01 1.66 -9.75
N PRO A 192 -7.15 1.18 -10.69
CA PRO A 192 -5.88 0.53 -10.34
C PRO A 192 -4.93 1.47 -9.60
N LEU A 193 -4.84 2.74 -10.00
CA LEU A 193 -3.99 3.73 -9.35
C LEU A 193 -4.45 4.03 -7.93
N VAL A 194 -5.75 4.16 -7.72
CA VAL A 194 -6.36 4.35 -6.40
C VAL A 194 -6.06 3.16 -5.49
N ALA A 195 -6.19 1.93 -5.99
CA ALA A 195 -5.93 0.72 -5.21
C ALA A 195 -4.45 0.64 -4.77
N ILE A 196 -3.51 0.95 -5.65
CA ILE A 196 -2.08 0.98 -5.32
C ILE A 196 -1.79 2.03 -4.22
N VAL A 197 -2.34 3.25 -4.36
CA VAL A 197 -2.11 4.33 -3.38
C VAL A 197 -2.75 4.00 -2.03
N THR A 198 -3.97 3.45 -2.01
CA THR A 198 -4.68 3.09 -0.78
C THR A 198 -4.03 1.91 -0.04
N GLN A 199 -3.41 0.99 -0.78
CA GLN A 199 -2.75 -0.21 -0.25
C GLN A 199 -1.22 -0.09 -0.26
N TRP A 200 -0.69 1.13 -0.23
CA TRP A 200 0.75 1.39 -0.36
C TRP A 200 1.61 0.61 0.65
N ARG A 201 1.13 0.49 1.89
CA ARG A 201 1.80 -0.29 2.94
C ARG A 201 2.03 -1.75 2.54
N THR A 202 1.05 -2.37 1.88
CA THR A 202 1.14 -3.75 1.40
C THR A 202 2.19 -3.89 0.30
N VAL A 203 2.28 -2.90 -0.60
CA VAL A 203 3.28 -2.83 -1.67
C VAL A 203 4.70 -2.72 -1.09
N VAL A 204 4.91 -1.81 -0.14
CA VAL A 204 6.22 -1.61 0.50
C VAL A 204 6.65 -2.86 1.26
N ASN A 205 5.76 -3.43 2.08
CA ASN A 205 6.06 -4.63 2.85
C ASN A 205 6.41 -5.82 1.95
N PHE A 206 5.70 -5.99 0.84
CA PHE A 206 6.01 -7.03 -0.15
C PHE A 206 7.39 -6.81 -0.78
N ARG A 207 7.70 -5.58 -1.22
CA ARG A 207 8.99 -5.25 -1.82
C ARG A 207 10.16 -5.52 -0.86
N ASP A 208 9.98 -5.14 0.41
CA ASP A 208 11.00 -5.35 1.44
C ASP A 208 11.17 -6.84 1.78
N ALA A 209 10.08 -7.61 1.85
CA ALA A 209 10.12 -9.05 2.06
C ALA A 209 10.77 -9.78 0.88
N TRP A 210 10.42 -9.40 -0.35
CA TRP A 210 10.99 -9.97 -1.56
C TRP A 210 12.49 -9.72 -1.66
N GLY A 211 12.94 -8.47 -1.41
CA GLY A 211 14.37 -8.12 -1.43
C GLY A 211 15.21 -8.79 -0.34
N ARG A 212 14.58 -9.39 0.70
CA ARG A 212 15.29 -10.21 1.70
C ARG A 212 15.30 -11.70 1.37
N LEU A 213 14.39 -12.15 0.50
CA LEU A 213 14.29 -13.54 0.08
C LEU A 213 15.15 -13.86 -1.15
N ASP A 214 15.51 -12.84 -1.92
CA ASP A 214 16.37 -12.91 -3.11
C ASP A 214 17.85 -12.74 -2.70
#